data_7cf91c152a6a4af7d760dac866cbb789
#
_entry.id   7cf91c152a6a4af7d760dac866cbb789
#
_cell.length_a   1.000
_cell.length_b   1.000
_cell.length_c   1.000
_cell.angle_alpha   90.00
_cell.angle_beta   90.00
_cell.angle_gamma   90.00
#
_symmetry.space_group_name_H-M   'P 1'
#
loop_
_entity.id
_entity.type
_entity.pdbx_description
1 polymer ?
#
loop_
_entity_poly.entity_id
_entity_poly.type
_entity_poly.pdbx_seq_one_letter_code
_entity_poly.pdbx_strand_id
1 'polypeptide(L)'
;LIIYAFLTLFCIAFLLLLSASTSPLYKDLCDGDSSIFIFFGKAITLGKDAYRDYFDHKGPILFYINALGYFLTKSKVGVFILQCISLSISSIFMYKTARFFTKPIRSVICVIITILAFGATISDGNLTEEYCILYCMIAIYTALKFITKHPKAPHPRKNMVIYGICFGICAFIRVNNGLIICGIVFVTIMTDFINEHIKEIFKNIRNGS
;
A
#
# COMPACT_ATOMS: atom_id res chain seq x y z
N LEU A 1 -0.31 2.31 21.82
CA LEU A 1 1.01 2.83 21.48
C LEU A 1 2.05 1.71 21.36
N ILE A 2 2.21 0.84 22.40
CA ILE A 2 3.21 -0.24 22.45
C ILE A 2 3.15 -1.17 21.24
N ILE A 3 1.95 -1.62 20.83
CA ILE A 3 1.79 -2.51 19.66
C ILE A 3 2.28 -1.83 18.38
N TYR A 4 1.99 -0.54 18.20
CA TYR A 4 2.44 0.17 16.98
C TYR A 4 3.96 0.35 16.95
N ALA A 5 4.56 0.67 18.11
CA ALA A 5 6.01 0.73 18.22
C ALA A 5 6.66 -0.63 17.93
N PHE A 6 6.10 -1.71 18.48
CA PHE A 6 6.56 -3.07 18.21
C PHE A 6 6.49 -3.43 16.70
N LEU A 7 5.35 -3.16 16.04
CA LEU A 7 5.19 -3.42 14.62
C LEU A 7 6.15 -2.59 13.77
N THR A 8 6.37 -1.31 14.13
CA THR A 8 7.36 -0.46 13.45
C THR A 8 8.77 -1.02 13.58
N LEU A 9 9.19 -1.40 14.80
CA LEU A 9 10.51 -2.00 15.01
C LEU A 9 10.67 -3.33 14.27
N PHE A 10 9.62 -4.14 14.23
CA PHE A 10 9.61 -5.38 13.47
C PHE A 10 9.77 -5.12 11.96
N CYS A 11 9.06 -4.13 11.39
CA CYS A 11 9.20 -3.77 9.98
C CYS A 11 10.61 -3.26 9.65
N ILE A 12 11.21 -2.45 10.53
CA ILE A 12 12.57 -1.96 10.35
C ILE A 12 13.57 -3.14 10.37
N ALA A 13 13.47 -4.04 11.37
CA ALA A 13 14.33 -5.22 11.46
C ALA A 13 14.15 -6.14 10.23
N PHE A 14 12.92 -6.35 9.80
CA PHE A 14 12.59 -7.13 8.62
C PHE A 14 13.26 -6.56 7.35
N LEU A 15 13.12 -5.26 7.09
CA LEU A 15 13.74 -4.61 5.93
C LEU A 15 15.26 -4.54 6.05
N LEU A 16 15.80 -4.36 7.26
CA LEU A 16 17.25 -4.40 7.48
C LEU A 16 17.85 -5.71 7.00
N LEU A 17 17.17 -6.83 7.25
CA LEU A 17 17.66 -8.17 6.92
C LEU A 17 17.37 -8.58 5.47
N LEU A 18 16.25 -8.15 4.89
CA LEU A 18 15.78 -8.68 3.60
C LEU A 18 15.90 -7.69 2.44
N SER A 19 15.93 -6.38 2.68
CA SER A 19 16.08 -5.38 1.60
C SER A 19 17.54 -5.14 1.25
N ALA A 20 18.19 -6.11 0.63
CA ALA A 20 19.62 -6.08 0.37
C ALA A 20 20.07 -4.87 -0.47
N SER A 21 19.26 -4.41 -1.42
CA SER A 21 19.59 -3.28 -2.28
C SER A 21 19.62 -1.93 -1.56
N THR A 22 18.83 -1.73 -0.50
CA THR A 22 18.71 -0.42 0.17
C THR A 22 19.22 -0.43 1.59
N SER A 23 19.17 -1.57 2.28
CA SER A 23 19.59 -1.70 3.67
C SER A 23 21.04 -1.27 3.89
N PRO A 24 21.33 -0.53 4.98
CA PRO A 24 22.68 -0.14 5.33
C PRO A 24 23.57 -1.31 5.75
N LEU A 25 23.02 -2.50 6.01
CA LEU A 25 23.81 -3.69 6.35
C LEU A 25 24.59 -4.24 5.14
N TYR A 26 24.13 -3.99 3.93
CA TYR A 26 24.75 -4.47 2.71
C TYR A 26 25.50 -3.33 2.02
N LYS A 27 26.75 -3.55 1.66
CA LYS A 27 27.60 -2.51 1.03
C LYS A 27 27.26 -2.29 -0.42
N ASP A 28 27.07 -3.37 -1.16
CA ASP A 28 26.87 -3.34 -2.60
C ASP A 28 25.37 -3.25 -2.96
N LEU A 29 25.12 -2.80 -4.17
CA LEU A 29 23.78 -2.91 -4.77
C LEU A 29 23.65 -4.32 -5.34
N CYS A 30 22.47 -4.93 -5.13
CA CYS A 30 22.15 -6.19 -5.77
C CYS A 30 21.82 -5.96 -7.25
N ASP A 31 22.02 -6.98 -8.07
CA ASP A 31 21.53 -6.96 -9.45
C ASP A 31 20.01 -7.01 -9.47
N GLY A 32 19.39 -6.24 -10.36
CA GLY A 32 17.95 -6.29 -10.57
C GLY A 32 17.23 -4.95 -10.54
N ASP A 33 15.90 -5.01 -10.55
CA ASP A 33 14.98 -3.86 -10.66
C ASP A 33 15.23 -2.79 -9.58
N SER A 34 15.49 -3.22 -8.35
CA SER A 34 15.73 -2.33 -7.22
C SER A 34 16.87 -1.36 -7.46
N SER A 35 18.00 -1.87 -7.96
CA SER A 35 19.19 -1.06 -8.26
C SER A 35 18.93 -0.07 -9.39
N ILE A 36 18.16 -0.49 -10.39
CA ILE A 36 17.72 0.37 -11.51
C ILE A 36 16.89 1.53 -10.96
N PHE A 37 15.96 1.29 -10.05
CA PHE A 37 15.13 2.36 -9.47
C PHE A 37 15.95 3.36 -8.64
N ILE A 38 16.94 2.87 -7.87
CA ILE A 38 17.87 3.73 -7.14
C ILE A 38 18.69 4.58 -8.11
N PHE A 39 19.18 3.98 -9.21
CA PHE A 39 19.92 4.68 -10.25
C PHE A 39 19.04 5.76 -10.91
N PHE A 40 17.79 5.47 -11.25
CA PHE A 40 16.86 6.46 -11.81
C PHE A 40 16.57 7.59 -10.81
N GLY A 41 16.37 7.26 -9.54
CA GLY A 41 16.23 8.25 -8.49
C GLY A 41 17.45 9.18 -8.40
N LYS A 42 18.67 8.63 -8.44
CA LYS A 42 19.89 9.42 -8.48
C LYS A 42 19.97 10.27 -9.75
N ALA A 43 19.63 9.73 -10.92
CA ALA A 43 19.66 10.45 -12.19
C ALA A 43 18.73 11.67 -12.17
N ILE A 44 17.52 11.56 -11.61
CA ILE A 44 16.59 12.67 -11.41
C ILE A 44 17.22 13.76 -10.54
N THR A 45 17.91 13.41 -9.46
CA THR A 45 18.57 14.41 -8.59
C THR A 45 19.74 15.12 -9.27
N LEU A 46 20.22 14.60 -10.38
CA LEU A 46 21.25 15.18 -11.25
C LEU A 46 20.68 15.93 -12.46
N GLY A 47 19.37 16.17 -12.49
CA GLY A 47 18.69 16.93 -13.54
C GLY A 47 18.34 16.12 -14.80
N LYS A 48 18.32 14.79 -14.73
CA LYS A 48 17.85 13.94 -15.81
C LYS A 48 16.33 13.79 -15.73
N ASP A 49 15.67 13.71 -16.89
CA ASP A 49 14.22 13.54 -16.96
C ASP A 49 13.87 12.07 -17.21
N ALA A 50 12.99 11.53 -16.38
CA ALA A 50 12.40 10.21 -16.60
C ALA A 50 11.64 10.19 -17.94
N TYR A 51 11.72 9.07 -18.64
CA TYR A 51 11.10 8.80 -19.96
C TYR A 51 11.68 9.59 -21.13
N ARG A 52 12.50 10.61 -20.90
CA ARG A 52 13.26 11.31 -21.92
C ARG A 52 14.71 10.81 -22.00
N ASP A 53 15.38 10.78 -20.85
CA ASP A 53 16.81 10.43 -20.78
C ASP A 53 17.02 8.94 -20.45
N TYR A 54 16.01 8.28 -19.89
CA TYR A 54 15.94 6.82 -19.65
C TYR A 54 14.50 6.37 -19.62
N PHE A 55 14.26 5.09 -19.89
CA PHE A 55 12.93 4.50 -20.00
C PHE A 55 12.79 3.23 -19.17
N ASP A 56 11.64 3.11 -18.52
CA ASP A 56 11.13 1.88 -17.91
C ASP A 56 9.60 1.88 -18.00
N HIS A 57 8.98 0.70 -17.95
CA HIS A 57 7.53 0.52 -18.02
C HIS A 57 6.80 0.76 -16.70
N LYS A 58 7.52 0.99 -15.59
CA LYS A 58 6.93 1.37 -14.30
C LYS A 58 6.57 2.86 -14.31
N GLY A 59 5.64 3.22 -13.43
CA GLY A 59 5.15 4.60 -13.35
C GLY A 59 6.12 5.55 -12.63
N PRO A 60 5.97 6.87 -12.84
CA PRO A 60 6.91 7.90 -12.38
C PRO A 60 7.01 8.01 -10.86
N ILE A 61 5.95 7.70 -10.12
CA ILE A 61 5.95 7.87 -8.65
C ILE A 61 7.06 7.03 -8.01
N LEU A 62 7.33 5.81 -8.51
CA LEU A 62 8.41 4.98 -8.01
C LEU A 62 9.77 5.68 -8.13
N PHE A 63 10.04 6.30 -9.27
CA PHE A 63 11.30 7.01 -9.52
C PHE A 63 11.42 8.24 -8.64
N TYR A 64 10.34 9.00 -8.44
CA TYR A 64 10.35 10.15 -7.55
C TYR A 64 10.47 9.78 -6.06
N ILE A 65 9.94 8.63 -5.62
CA ILE A 65 10.20 8.10 -4.27
C ILE A 65 11.70 7.82 -4.10
N ASN A 66 12.32 7.15 -5.07
CA ASN A 66 13.75 6.88 -5.05
C ASN A 66 14.59 8.17 -5.14
N ALA A 67 14.15 9.15 -5.94
CA ALA A 67 14.78 10.45 -6.04
C ALA A 67 14.73 11.21 -4.71
N LEU A 68 13.57 11.22 -4.04
CA LEU A 68 13.42 11.84 -2.72
C LEU A 68 14.35 11.17 -1.70
N GLY A 69 14.37 9.83 -1.64
CA GLY A 69 15.26 9.10 -0.76
C GLY A 69 16.72 9.45 -1.01
N TYR A 70 17.15 9.39 -2.26
CA TYR A 70 18.52 9.75 -2.63
C TYR A 70 18.85 11.22 -2.35
N PHE A 71 17.92 12.13 -2.61
CA PHE A 71 18.10 13.56 -2.32
C PHE A 71 18.36 13.83 -0.83
N LEU A 72 17.64 13.15 0.07
CA LEU A 72 17.73 13.35 1.52
C LEU A 72 19.09 12.92 2.10
N THR A 73 19.66 11.83 1.62
CA THR A 73 20.88 11.24 2.23
C THR A 73 22.06 11.10 1.27
N LYS A 74 21.88 11.43 0.00
CA LYS A 74 22.84 11.20 -1.09
C LYS A 74 23.28 9.73 -1.21
N SER A 75 22.47 8.80 -0.72
CA SER A 75 22.76 7.38 -0.68
C SER A 75 21.48 6.53 -0.77
N LYS A 76 21.63 5.22 -0.93
CA LYS A 76 20.53 4.24 -0.88
C LYS A 76 19.80 4.20 0.46
N VAL A 77 20.44 4.65 1.53
CA VAL A 77 19.86 4.66 2.90
C VAL A 77 18.62 5.56 2.98
N GLY A 78 18.55 6.65 2.23
CA GLY A 78 17.34 7.47 2.20
C GLY A 78 16.14 6.73 1.59
N VAL A 79 16.37 5.90 0.58
CA VAL A 79 15.33 5.03 0.02
C VAL A 79 14.89 3.99 1.06
N PHE A 80 15.85 3.38 1.77
CA PHE A 80 15.56 2.47 2.89
C PHE A 80 14.67 3.11 3.97
N ILE A 81 14.94 4.36 4.34
CA ILE A 81 14.11 5.08 5.31
C ILE A 81 12.67 5.22 4.81
N LEU A 82 12.47 5.57 3.53
CA LEU A 82 11.13 5.68 2.94
C LEU A 82 10.42 4.32 2.88
N GLN A 83 11.12 3.22 2.59
CA GLN A 83 10.58 1.86 2.69
C GLN A 83 10.13 1.54 4.12
N CYS A 84 10.97 1.83 5.12
CA CYS A 84 10.63 1.62 6.53
C CYS A 84 9.37 2.39 6.94
N ILE A 85 9.24 3.64 6.52
CA ILE A 85 8.04 4.45 6.78
C ILE A 85 6.81 3.82 6.11
N SER A 86 6.91 3.47 4.82
CA SER A 86 5.82 2.87 4.06
C SER A 86 5.33 1.56 4.68
N LEU A 87 6.24 0.62 4.97
CA LEU A 87 5.88 -0.68 5.55
C LEU A 87 5.35 -0.55 6.97
N SER A 88 5.92 0.35 7.79
CA SER A 88 5.44 0.61 9.15
C SER A 88 4.02 1.13 9.16
N ILE A 89 3.69 2.10 8.31
CA ILE A 89 2.31 2.60 8.20
C ILE A 89 1.39 1.50 7.67
N SER A 90 1.84 0.72 6.68
CA SER A 90 1.09 -0.43 6.16
C SER A 90 0.76 -1.43 7.26
N SER A 91 1.72 -1.79 8.11
CA SER A 91 1.54 -2.73 9.22
C SER A 91 0.51 -2.24 10.25
N ILE A 92 0.44 -0.92 10.49
CA ILE A 92 -0.58 -0.32 11.35
C ILE A 92 -1.98 -0.48 10.72
N PHE A 93 -2.13 -0.26 9.41
CA PHE A 93 -3.40 -0.48 8.73
C PHE A 93 -3.76 -1.98 8.64
N MET A 94 -2.80 -2.87 8.42
CA MET A 94 -2.99 -4.32 8.51
C MET A 94 -3.51 -4.72 9.89
N TYR A 95 -2.87 -4.23 10.96
CA TYR A 95 -3.31 -4.48 12.34
C TYR A 95 -4.73 -3.98 12.58
N LYS A 96 -5.03 -2.72 12.21
CA LYS A 96 -6.38 -2.15 12.36
C LYS A 96 -7.43 -2.95 11.57
N THR A 97 -7.08 -3.47 10.42
CA THR A 97 -7.92 -4.34 9.59
C THR A 97 -8.17 -5.69 10.28
N ALA A 98 -7.12 -6.34 10.76
CA ALA A 98 -7.24 -7.60 11.48
C ALA A 98 -8.05 -7.47 12.78
N ARG A 99 -8.06 -6.27 13.40
CA ARG A 99 -8.86 -5.97 14.61
C ARG A 99 -10.36 -5.98 14.39
N PHE A 100 -10.85 -5.94 13.16
CA PHE A 100 -12.28 -6.15 12.90
C PHE A 100 -12.71 -7.62 13.14
N PHE A 101 -11.78 -8.56 13.05
CA PHE A 101 -12.08 -9.99 13.06
C PHE A 101 -11.45 -10.73 14.25
N THR A 102 -10.39 -10.19 14.86
CA THR A 102 -9.60 -10.91 15.87
C THR A 102 -9.25 -10.06 17.09
N LYS A 103 -8.80 -10.75 18.18
CA LYS A 103 -8.29 -10.12 19.41
C LYS A 103 -6.90 -9.48 19.17
N PRO A 104 -6.44 -8.51 19.99
CA PRO A 104 -5.20 -7.76 19.75
C PRO A 104 -3.96 -8.62 19.45
N ILE A 105 -3.68 -9.63 20.27
CA ILE A 105 -2.51 -10.49 20.10
C ILE A 105 -2.59 -11.28 18.79
N ARG A 106 -3.76 -11.86 18.48
CA ARG A 106 -3.96 -12.59 17.21
C ARG A 106 -3.80 -11.68 16.00
N SER A 107 -4.25 -10.41 16.10
CA SER A 107 -4.05 -9.41 15.04
C SER A 107 -2.58 -9.11 14.80
N VAL A 108 -1.76 -9.03 15.86
CA VAL A 108 -0.30 -8.87 15.72
C VAL A 108 0.31 -10.08 15.01
N ILE A 109 -0.07 -11.30 15.41
CA ILE A 109 0.42 -12.54 14.78
C ILE A 109 0.05 -12.56 13.28
N CYS A 110 -1.20 -12.20 12.93
CA CYS A 110 -1.61 -12.11 11.52
C CYS A 110 -0.73 -11.12 10.73
N VAL A 111 -0.43 -9.94 11.28
CA VAL A 111 0.43 -8.97 10.62
C VAL A 111 1.84 -9.51 10.43
N ILE A 112 2.43 -10.13 11.46
CA ILE A 112 3.77 -10.72 11.37
C ILE A 112 3.81 -11.79 10.28
N ILE A 113 2.85 -12.72 10.26
CA ILE A 113 2.77 -13.78 9.24
C ILE A 113 2.63 -13.16 7.85
N THR A 114 1.79 -12.13 7.68
CA THR A 114 1.60 -11.45 6.39
C THR A 114 2.90 -10.79 5.91
N ILE A 115 3.63 -10.10 6.80
CA ILE A 115 4.90 -9.47 6.44
C ILE A 115 5.98 -10.52 6.11
N LEU A 116 6.06 -11.61 6.88
CA LEU A 116 7.00 -12.70 6.60
C LEU A 116 6.68 -13.39 5.27
N ALA A 117 5.40 -13.65 4.97
CA ALA A 117 4.98 -14.21 3.68
C ALA A 117 5.29 -13.24 2.52
N PHE A 118 5.10 -11.94 2.75
CA PHE A 118 5.48 -10.90 1.80
C PHE A 118 6.99 -10.88 1.52
N GLY A 119 7.82 -11.23 2.51
CA GLY A 119 9.27 -11.35 2.37
C GLY A 119 9.70 -12.29 1.25
N ALA A 120 8.93 -13.34 0.97
CA ALA A 120 9.21 -14.25 -0.13
C ALA A 120 9.04 -13.59 -1.52
N THR A 121 8.37 -12.45 -1.61
CA THR A 121 8.10 -11.72 -2.86
C THR A 121 8.95 -10.46 -3.02
N ILE A 122 9.64 -10.01 -1.96
CA ILE A 122 10.39 -8.75 -1.94
C ILE A 122 11.70 -8.85 -2.73
N SER A 123 12.23 -10.07 -2.96
CA SER A 123 13.55 -10.24 -3.59
C SER A 123 14.62 -9.41 -2.86
N ASP A 124 15.23 -8.43 -3.54
CA ASP A 124 16.27 -7.57 -2.97
C ASP A 124 15.72 -6.25 -2.36
N GLY A 125 14.41 -6.12 -2.26
CA GLY A 125 13.73 -4.93 -1.73
C GLY A 125 13.54 -3.80 -2.76
N ASN A 126 12.90 -2.71 -2.32
CA ASN A 126 12.63 -1.51 -3.12
C ASN A 126 11.78 -1.78 -4.38
N LEU A 127 10.83 -2.71 -4.27
CA LEU A 127 9.94 -3.06 -5.36
C LEU A 127 8.63 -2.26 -5.34
N THR A 128 7.93 -2.25 -6.46
CA THR A 128 6.65 -1.55 -6.65
C THR A 128 5.59 -1.99 -5.63
N GLU A 129 5.57 -3.26 -5.30
CA GLU A 129 4.64 -3.91 -4.38
C GLU A 129 4.77 -3.35 -2.96
N GLU A 130 6.00 -3.07 -2.51
CA GLU A 130 6.28 -2.56 -1.17
C GLU A 130 5.69 -1.17 -0.91
N TYR A 131 5.63 -0.33 -1.94
CA TYR A 131 5.01 0.99 -1.83
C TYR A 131 3.49 0.93 -2.04
N CYS A 132 3.02 0.05 -2.92
CA CYS A 132 1.59 -0.07 -3.22
C CYS A 132 0.79 -0.70 -2.07
N ILE A 133 1.40 -1.61 -1.28
CA ILE A 133 0.71 -2.26 -0.15
C ILE A 133 0.15 -1.25 0.87
N LEU A 134 0.81 -0.10 1.05
CA LEU A 134 0.32 0.98 1.90
C LEU A 134 -1.06 1.47 1.46
N TYR A 135 -1.20 1.79 0.19
CA TYR A 135 -2.43 2.35 -0.37
C TYR A 135 -3.53 1.31 -0.48
N CYS A 136 -3.17 0.06 -0.79
CA CYS A 136 -4.10 -1.07 -0.75
C CYS A 136 -4.66 -1.27 0.66
N MET A 137 -3.82 -1.23 1.69
CA MET A 137 -4.26 -1.40 3.08
C MET A 137 -5.09 -0.23 3.60
N ILE A 138 -4.82 1.01 3.17
CA ILE A 138 -5.68 2.17 3.46
C ILE A 138 -7.06 1.98 2.84
N ALA A 139 -7.15 1.52 1.59
CA ALA A 139 -8.42 1.29 0.90
C ALA A 139 -9.21 0.16 1.58
N ILE A 140 -8.57 -0.99 1.86
CA ILE A 140 -9.20 -2.13 2.56
C ILE A 140 -9.72 -1.71 3.94
N TYR A 141 -8.89 -1.03 4.74
CA TYR A 141 -9.30 -0.56 6.06
C TYR A 141 -10.50 0.40 6.00
N THR A 142 -10.47 1.33 5.03
CA THR A 142 -11.55 2.31 4.84
C THR A 142 -12.86 1.62 4.48
N ALA A 143 -12.83 0.63 3.57
CA ALA A 143 -13.99 -0.15 3.18
C ALA A 143 -14.55 -0.95 4.35
N LEU A 144 -13.72 -1.73 5.03
CA LEU A 144 -14.15 -2.57 6.15
C LEU A 144 -14.68 -1.73 7.33
N LYS A 145 -14.01 -0.62 7.64
CA LYS A 145 -14.47 0.30 8.68
C LYS A 145 -15.86 0.85 8.38
N PHE A 146 -16.14 1.15 7.12
CA PHE A 146 -17.45 1.67 6.74
C PHE A 146 -18.52 0.57 6.78
N ILE A 147 -18.26 -0.57 6.13
CA ILE A 147 -19.22 -1.70 6.05
C ILE A 147 -19.57 -2.23 7.44
N THR A 148 -18.59 -2.33 8.36
CA THR A 148 -18.85 -2.82 9.72
C THR A 148 -19.66 -1.85 10.57
N LYS A 149 -19.54 -0.53 10.35
CA LYS A 149 -20.29 0.48 11.10
C LYS A 149 -21.64 0.82 10.50
N HIS A 150 -21.77 0.72 9.18
CA HIS A 150 -22.92 1.18 8.43
C HIS A 150 -23.34 0.16 7.34
N PRO A 151 -23.71 -1.09 7.72
CA PRO A 151 -23.88 -2.19 6.76
C PRO A 151 -24.99 -1.99 5.72
N LYS A 152 -25.93 -1.03 5.95
CA LYS A 152 -27.07 -0.75 5.06
C LYS A 152 -27.04 0.67 4.49
N ALA A 153 -26.01 1.45 4.75
CA ALA A 153 -25.89 2.80 4.25
C ALA A 153 -25.10 2.85 2.93
N PRO A 154 -25.44 3.73 1.99
CA PRO A 154 -24.63 3.93 0.79
C PRO A 154 -23.27 4.51 1.16
N HIS A 155 -22.25 4.15 0.39
CA HIS A 155 -20.89 4.60 0.66
C HIS A 155 -20.76 6.12 0.45
N PRO A 156 -20.15 6.84 1.40
CA PRO A 156 -20.01 8.28 1.30
C PRO A 156 -18.97 8.65 0.23
N ARG A 157 -19.20 9.77 -0.46
CA ARG A 157 -18.28 10.30 -1.48
C ARG A 157 -16.83 10.39 -1.00
N LYS A 158 -16.61 10.68 0.28
CA LYS A 158 -15.28 10.73 0.89
C LYS A 158 -14.52 9.40 0.73
N ASN A 159 -15.17 8.26 0.92
CA ASN A 159 -14.52 6.96 0.76
C ASN A 159 -14.15 6.71 -0.71
N MET A 160 -15.02 7.10 -1.65
CA MET A 160 -14.72 7.00 -3.09
C MET A 160 -13.50 7.83 -3.49
N VAL A 161 -13.37 9.04 -2.93
CA VAL A 161 -12.18 9.88 -3.15
C VAL A 161 -10.92 9.20 -2.60
N ILE A 162 -10.98 8.60 -1.40
CA ILE A 162 -9.85 7.86 -0.84
C ILE A 162 -9.45 6.69 -1.75
N TYR A 163 -10.42 5.90 -2.23
CA TYR A 163 -10.14 4.80 -3.15
C TYR A 163 -9.53 5.30 -4.46
N GLY A 164 -10.06 6.39 -5.03
CA GLY A 164 -9.53 7.00 -6.25
C GLY A 164 -8.08 7.48 -6.09
N ILE A 165 -7.75 8.14 -4.98
CA ILE A 165 -6.38 8.58 -4.66
C ILE A 165 -5.45 7.36 -4.50
N CYS A 166 -5.86 6.36 -3.71
CA CYS A 166 -5.06 5.15 -3.51
C CYS A 166 -4.82 4.40 -4.82
N PHE A 167 -5.87 4.25 -5.66
CA PHE A 167 -5.76 3.64 -6.97
C PHE A 167 -4.82 4.44 -7.88
N GLY A 168 -4.99 5.76 -7.96
CA GLY A 168 -4.16 6.64 -8.78
C GLY A 168 -2.67 6.51 -8.43
N ILE A 169 -2.34 6.53 -7.13
CA ILE A 169 -0.94 6.35 -6.70
C ILE A 169 -0.42 4.97 -7.10
N CYS A 170 -1.17 3.90 -6.85
CA CYS A 170 -0.78 2.55 -7.26
C CYS A 170 -0.61 2.46 -8.79
N ALA A 171 -1.53 3.03 -9.58
CA ALA A 171 -1.45 3.03 -11.03
C ALA A 171 -0.21 3.78 -11.56
N PHE A 172 0.17 4.89 -10.90
CA PHE A 172 1.39 5.65 -11.23
C PHE A 172 2.68 5.06 -10.63
N ILE A 173 2.60 3.99 -9.84
CA ILE A 173 3.74 3.14 -9.47
C ILE A 173 3.79 1.94 -10.43
N ARG A 174 2.72 1.15 -10.47
CA ARG A 174 2.51 0.00 -11.36
C ARG A 174 1.01 -0.34 -11.39
N VAL A 175 0.39 -0.24 -12.56
CA VAL A 175 -1.07 -0.34 -12.70
C VAL A 175 -1.66 -1.63 -12.13
N ASN A 176 -0.96 -2.76 -12.29
CA ASN A 176 -1.42 -4.06 -11.81
C ASN A 176 -1.60 -4.12 -10.30
N ASN A 177 -0.82 -3.35 -9.54
CA ASN A 177 -0.88 -3.31 -8.08
C ASN A 177 -2.15 -2.61 -7.58
N GLY A 178 -2.83 -1.82 -8.44
CA GLY A 178 -4.10 -1.16 -8.12
C GLY A 178 -5.34 -2.05 -8.26
N LEU A 179 -5.24 -3.25 -8.83
CA LEU A 179 -6.40 -4.12 -9.11
C LEU A 179 -7.21 -4.49 -7.86
N ILE A 180 -6.55 -4.64 -6.71
CA ILE A 180 -7.24 -4.87 -5.43
C ILE A 180 -8.22 -3.72 -5.13
N ILE A 181 -7.82 -2.48 -5.39
CA ILE A 181 -8.65 -1.30 -5.12
C ILE A 181 -9.82 -1.26 -6.10
N CYS A 182 -9.63 -1.64 -7.36
CA CYS A 182 -10.74 -1.82 -8.31
C CYS A 182 -11.76 -2.84 -7.80
N GLY A 183 -11.29 -3.98 -7.25
CA GLY A 183 -12.15 -4.97 -6.63
C GLY A 183 -12.96 -4.41 -5.45
N ILE A 184 -12.33 -3.60 -4.58
CA ILE A 184 -13.01 -2.93 -3.47
C ILE A 184 -14.11 -1.99 -4.00
N VAL A 185 -13.79 -1.17 -4.99
CA VAL A 185 -14.76 -0.23 -5.60
C VAL A 185 -15.92 -0.99 -6.23
N PHE A 186 -15.64 -2.06 -6.97
CA PHE A 186 -16.67 -2.90 -7.58
C PHE A 186 -17.62 -3.49 -6.53
N VAL A 187 -17.08 -4.13 -5.48
CA VAL A 187 -17.89 -4.70 -4.37
C VAL A 187 -18.71 -3.62 -3.68
N THR A 188 -18.13 -2.43 -3.47
CA THR A 188 -18.80 -1.29 -2.86
C THR A 188 -20.02 -0.85 -3.69
N ILE A 189 -19.84 -0.67 -5.01
CA ILE A 189 -20.91 -0.26 -5.92
C ILE A 189 -22.00 -1.34 -5.96
N MET A 190 -21.63 -2.61 -6.06
CA MET A 190 -22.60 -3.73 -6.06
C MET A 190 -23.38 -3.79 -4.76
N THR A 191 -22.74 -3.60 -3.62
CA THR A 191 -23.40 -3.60 -2.31
C THR A 191 -24.40 -2.44 -2.21
N ASP A 192 -24.04 -1.25 -2.67
CA ASP A 192 -24.93 -0.09 -2.65
C ASP A 192 -26.15 -0.31 -3.57
N PHE A 193 -25.92 -0.81 -4.78
CA PHE A 193 -26.96 -1.14 -5.74
C PHE A 193 -27.97 -2.17 -5.18
N ILE A 194 -27.46 -3.27 -4.61
CA ILE A 194 -28.30 -4.31 -4.01
C ILE A 194 -29.11 -3.75 -2.84
N ASN A 195 -28.51 -2.94 -1.97
CA ASN A 195 -29.19 -2.34 -0.83
C ASN A 195 -30.30 -1.37 -1.25
N GLU A 196 -30.12 -0.61 -2.31
CA GLU A 196 -31.15 0.28 -2.86
C GLU A 196 -32.30 -0.52 -3.46
N HIS A 197 -32.01 -1.53 -4.25
CA HIS A 197 -33.03 -2.37 -4.89
C HIS A 197 -33.86 -3.14 -3.86
N ILE A 198 -33.24 -3.69 -2.82
CA ILE A 198 -33.94 -4.33 -1.71
C ILE A 198 -34.87 -3.34 -1.00
N LYS A 199 -34.44 -2.11 -0.73
CA LYS A 199 -35.28 -1.07 -0.11
C LYS A 199 -36.51 -0.73 -0.97
N GLU A 200 -36.33 -0.68 -2.28
CA GLU A 200 -37.41 -0.39 -3.22
C GLU A 200 -38.47 -1.52 -3.23
N ILE A 201 -38.03 -2.78 -3.26
CA ILE A 201 -38.92 -3.95 -3.15
C ILE A 201 -39.74 -3.88 -1.85
N PHE A 202 -39.10 -3.67 -0.70
CA PHE A 202 -39.82 -3.57 0.58
C PHE A 202 -40.77 -2.37 0.65
N LYS A 203 -40.42 -1.26 0.02
CA LYS A 203 -41.29 -0.08 -0.08
C LYS A 203 -42.54 -0.38 -0.91
N ASN A 204 -42.39 -1.06 -2.04
CA ASN A 204 -43.52 -1.44 -2.92
C ASN A 204 -44.45 -2.44 -2.24
N ILE A 205 -43.91 -3.46 -1.58
CA ILE A 205 -44.70 -4.43 -0.79
C ILE A 205 -45.51 -3.72 0.30
N ARG A 206 -44.90 -2.75 1.01
CA ARG A 206 -45.58 -2.01 2.07
C ARG A 206 -46.68 -1.08 1.55
N ASN A 207 -46.54 -0.55 0.35
CA ASN A 207 -47.48 0.36 -0.27
C ASN A 207 -48.61 -0.36 -1.05
N GLY A 208 -48.66 -1.70 -1.07
CA GLY A 208 -49.73 -2.49 -1.66
C GLY A 208 -49.76 -2.48 -3.19
N SER A 209 -48.69 -2.18 -3.84
CA SER A 209 -48.50 -2.22 -5.31
C SER A 209 -47.72 -3.44 -5.77
#